data_c50a75603d393155cd482194318ebcc3
#
_entry.id   c50a75603d393155cd482194318ebcc3
#
_cell.length_a   1.000
_cell.length_b   1.000
_cell.length_c   1.000
_cell.angle_alpha   90.00
_cell.angle_beta   90.00
_cell.angle_gamma   90.00
#
_symmetry.space_group_name_H-M   'P 1'
#
loop_
_entity.id
_entity.type
_entity.pdbx_description
1 polymer ?
#
loop_
_entity_poly.entity_id
_entity_poly.type
_entity_poly.pdbx_seq_one_letter_code
_entity_poly.pdbx_strand_id
1 'polypeptide(L)'
;MNKAAVGRIALICTTLIWGSSFVILKSALDSITPLWVLAIRFGGAALIMLLACLSKLKKLDKQYVKGGITMGVLLAFAYIVQTYGLVYTTPGKNAFLTATYCILVPFLYWAIAGKKPDKFNVIAAFVCLVGMGFVCLNSDLSINVGDMLTICCGLFYGLHIIITARTVENRDPLLLTMLQFAAGALVCLAGAALFEPVPKNIPPGSWAGIAYLTFVCTGLCFFLQTIGQKYTPPSQAAVILTLESVFGTAISVVLGEETLTFNIVLGFCLIFFAILTSETKLEFLHNIGKKRN
;
A
#
# COMPACT_ATOMS: atom_id res chain seq x y z
N MET A 1 23.31 8.56 7.58
CA MET A 1 22.25 7.56 7.86
C MET A 1 22.43 6.37 6.94
N ASN A 2 22.31 5.13 7.42
CA ASN A 2 22.41 3.92 6.58
C ASN A 2 21.25 3.92 5.57
N LYS A 3 21.53 3.62 4.27
CA LYS A 3 20.51 3.58 3.20
C LYS A 3 19.33 2.66 3.53
N ALA A 4 19.60 1.52 4.16
CA ALA A 4 18.54 0.60 4.61
C ALA A 4 17.64 1.23 5.69
N ALA A 5 18.19 1.99 6.63
CA ALA A 5 17.41 2.72 7.62
C ALA A 5 16.52 3.80 6.98
N VAL A 6 17.05 4.53 5.98
CA VAL A 6 16.24 5.50 5.21
C VAL A 6 15.07 4.80 4.53
N GLY A 7 15.32 3.64 3.91
CA GLY A 7 14.27 2.86 3.25
C GLY A 7 13.15 2.45 4.20
N ARG A 8 13.50 1.89 5.35
CA ARG A 8 12.51 1.46 6.37
C ARG A 8 11.71 2.61 6.94
N ILE A 9 12.38 3.73 7.28
CA ILE A 9 11.70 4.95 7.79
C ILE A 9 10.72 5.47 6.75
N ALA A 10 11.11 5.53 5.47
CA ALA A 10 10.22 5.97 4.40
C ALA A 10 8.97 5.08 4.29
N LEU A 11 9.11 3.74 4.40
CA LEU A 11 7.98 2.82 4.40
C LEU A 11 7.09 3.00 5.63
N ILE A 12 7.65 3.17 6.83
CA ILE A 12 6.86 3.39 8.06
C ILE A 12 6.09 4.71 7.98
N CYS A 13 6.72 5.79 7.50
CA CYS A 13 6.01 7.07 7.28
C CYS A 13 4.86 6.93 6.29
N THR A 14 5.06 6.15 5.23
CA THR A 14 4.01 5.83 4.25
C THR A 14 2.81 5.16 4.92
N THR A 15 3.03 4.13 5.73
CA THR A 15 1.96 3.37 6.37
C THR A 15 1.20 4.17 7.42
N LEU A 16 1.88 5.04 8.15
CA LEU A 16 1.23 5.96 9.10
C LEU A 16 0.22 6.87 8.40
N ILE A 17 0.60 7.43 7.25
CA ILE A 17 -0.26 8.31 6.47
C ILE A 17 -1.39 7.49 5.82
N TRP A 18 -1.08 6.32 5.23
CA TRP A 18 -2.09 5.47 4.58
C TRP A 18 -3.15 4.97 5.55
N GLY A 19 -2.81 4.73 6.82
CA GLY A 19 -3.79 4.37 7.83
C GLY A 19 -5.00 5.31 7.88
N SER A 20 -4.80 6.62 7.70
CA SER A 20 -5.89 7.58 7.64
C SER A 20 -6.66 7.59 6.32
N SER A 21 -6.08 7.06 5.24
CA SER A 21 -6.62 7.20 3.88
C SER A 21 -7.91 6.41 3.68
N PHE A 22 -8.10 5.30 4.37
CA PHE A 22 -9.28 4.43 4.21
C PHE A 22 -10.57 5.11 4.67
N VAL A 23 -10.55 5.77 5.82
CA VAL A 23 -11.69 6.52 6.36
C VAL A 23 -12.01 7.72 5.46
N ILE A 24 -10.98 8.49 5.08
CA ILE A 24 -11.17 9.66 4.21
C ILE A 24 -11.67 9.25 2.83
N LEU A 25 -11.16 8.14 2.27
CA LEU A 25 -11.62 7.62 1.00
C LEU A 25 -13.08 7.15 1.10
N LYS A 26 -13.46 6.45 2.16
CA LYS A 26 -14.84 5.99 2.38
C LYS A 26 -15.80 7.19 2.37
N SER A 27 -15.48 8.25 3.09
CA SER A 27 -16.27 9.49 3.09
C SER A 27 -16.30 10.18 1.72
N ALA A 28 -15.20 10.16 0.97
CA ALA A 28 -15.18 10.74 -0.39
C ALA A 28 -16.11 9.99 -1.36
N LEU A 29 -16.24 8.65 -1.19
CA LEU A 29 -17.10 7.80 -2.02
C LEU A 29 -18.61 8.08 -1.86
N ASP A 30 -19.02 8.80 -0.83
CA ASP A 30 -20.40 9.28 -0.67
C ASP A 30 -20.74 10.37 -1.70
N SER A 31 -19.73 11.03 -2.30
CA SER A 31 -19.89 12.19 -3.17
C SER A 31 -19.35 11.99 -4.57
N ILE A 32 -18.47 11.00 -4.77
CA ILE A 32 -17.77 10.74 -6.03
C ILE A 32 -17.59 9.24 -6.23
N THR A 33 -17.77 8.79 -7.45
CA THR A 33 -17.62 7.37 -7.80
C THR A 33 -16.15 6.90 -7.79
N PRO A 34 -15.89 5.59 -7.63
CA PRO A 34 -14.56 5.03 -7.46
C PRO A 34 -13.54 5.44 -8.54
N LEU A 35 -13.90 5.33 -9.82
CA LEU A 35 -12.94 5.61 -10.90
C LEU A 35 -12.64 7.11 -11.03
N TRP A 36 -13.63 7.97 -10.79
CA TRP A 36 -13.41 9.43 -10.82
C TRP A 36 -12.52 9.89 -9.67
N VAL A 37 -12.71 9.38 -8.44
CA VAL A 37 -11.80 9.75 -7.35
C VAL A 37 -10.38 9.27 -7.62
N LEU A 38 -10.20 8.07 -8.21
CA LEU A 38 -8.89 7.56 -8.58
C LEU A 38 -8.25 8.34 -9.72
N ALA A 39 -9.02 8.73 -10.76
CA ALA A 39 -8.53 9.56 -11.85
C ALA A 39 -8.02 10.92 -11.35
N ILE A 40 -8.76 11.56 -10.42
CA ILE A 40 -8.34 12.82 -9.79
C ILE A 40 -7.07 12.61 -8.94
N ARG A 41 -7.02 11.55 -8.11
CA ARG A 41 -5.87 11.24 -7.26
C ARG A 41 -4.61 11.02 -8.08
N PHE A 42 -4.66 10.13 -9.06
CA PHE A 42 -3.49 9.82 -9.89
C PHE A 42 -3.13 10.99 -10.82
N GLY A 43 -4.12 11.67 -11.41
CA GLY A 43 -3.88 12.81 -12.28
C GLY A 43 -3.24 14.00 -11.55
N GLY A 44 -3.77 14.36 -10.38
CA GLY A 44 -3.21 15.42 -9.54
C GLY A 44 -1.82 15.08 -9.02
N ALA A 45 -1.59 13.83 -8.58
CA ALA A 45 -0.28 13.36 -8.15
C ALA A 45 0.73 13.33 -9.32
N ALA A 46 0.30 12.90 -10.52
CA ALA A 46 1.15 12.91 -11.71
C ALA A 46 1.59 14.32 -12.06
N LEU A 47 0.67 15.29 -12.01
CA LEU A 47 0.96 16.70 -12.33
C LEU A 47 2.00 17.29 -11.37
N ILE A 48 1.83 17.10 -10.06
CA ILE A 48 2.80 17.59 -9.07
C ILE A 48 4.16 16.91 -9.25
N MET A 49 4.19 15.59 -9.44
CA MET A 49 5.46 14.87 -9.66
C MET A 49 6.11 15.30 -10.97
N LEU A 50 5.35 15.59 -12.02
CA LEU A 50 5.85 16.14 -13.28
C LEU A 50 6.54 17.48 -13.04
N LEU A 51 5.87 18.40 -12.33
CA LEU A 51 6.45 19.71 -12.00
C LEU A 51 7.75 19.58 -11.18
N ALA A 52 7.77 18.64 -10.23
CA ALA A 52 8.96 18.37 -9.40
C ALA A 52 10.13 17.74 -10.18
N CYS A 53 9.87 17.05 -11.29
CA CYS A 53 10.90 16.35 -12.05
C CYS A 53 11.21 16.96 -13.44
N LEU A 54 10.71 18.14 -13.76
CA LEU A 54 10.91 18.80 -15.07
C LEU A 54 12.40 18.80 -15.51
N SER A 55 13.31 19.14 -14.61
CA SER A 55 14.76 19.16 -14.88
C SER A 55 15.36 17.78 -15.16
N LYS A 56 14.66 16.72 -14.75
CA LYS A 56 15.11 15.32 -14.86
C LYS A 56 14.52 14.58 -16.06
N LEU A 57 13.57 15.15 -16.79
CA LEU A 57 12.88 14.49 -17.92
C LEU A 57 13.83 14.02 -19.01
N LYS A 58 14.97 14.70 -19.18
CA LYS A 58 16.04 14.30 -20.13
C LYS A 58 16.64 12.92 -19.84
N LYS A 59 16.44 12.37 -18.62
CA LYS A 59 16.92 11.03 -18.23
C LYS A 59 15.96 9.91 -18.62
N LEU A 60 14.78 10.24 -19.15
CA LEU A 60 13.79 9.25 -19.55
C LEU A 60 14.30 8.45 -20.75
N ASP A 61 14.28 7.13 -20.60
CA ASP A 61 14.53 6.15 -21.66
C ASP A 61 13.38 5.16 -21.78
N LYS A 62 13.47 4.25 -22.76
CA LYS A 62 12.44 3.22 -22.98
C LYS A 62 12.22 2.34 -21.74
N GLN A 63 13.25 2.11 -20.92
CA GLN A 63 13.14 1.27 -19.72
C GLN A 63 12.44 2.01 -18.58
N TYR A 64 12.68 3.33 -18.43
CA TYR A 64 11.88 4.16 -17.49
C TYR A 64 10.40 4.12 -17.86
N VAL A 65 10.09 4.35 -19.15
CA VAL A 65 8.71 4.38 -19.63
C VAL A 65 8.04 3.02 -19.46
N LYS A 66 8.68 1.92 -19.87
CA LYS A 66 8.15 0.57 -19.70
C LYS A 66 7.93 0.24 -18.22
N GLY A 67 8.92 0.52 -17.37
CA GLY A 67 8.83 0.25 -15.93
C GLY A 67 7.73 1.08 -15.27
N GLY A 68 7.68 2.38 -15.54
CA GLY A 68 6.67 3.28 -14.99
C GLY A 68 5.26 2.94 -15.44
N ILE A 69 5.06 2.60 -16.72
CA ILE A 69 3.74 2.14 -17.21
C ILE A 69 3.33 0.83 -16.53
N THR A 70 4.23 -0.15 -16.44
CA THR A 70 3.91 -1.43 -15.77
C THR A 70 3.55 -1.22 -14.31
N MET A 71 4.31 -0.40 -13.58
CA MET A 71 3.99 -0.03 -12.20
C MET A 71 2.62 0.66 -12.13
N GLY A 72 2.36 1.63 -13.01
CA GLY A 72 1.13 2.40 -13.01
C GLY A 72 -0.13 1.59 -13.35
N VAL A 73 -0.04 0.68 -14.31
CA VAL A 73 -1.14 -0.24 -14.66
C VAL A 73 -1.46 -1.18 -13.51
N LEU A 74 -0.45 -1.82 -12.90
CA LEU A 74 -0.64 -2.68 -11.73
C LEU A 74 -1.24 -1.92 -10.56
N LEU A 75 -0.75 -0.71 -10.32
CA LEU A 75 -1.25 0.17 -9.26
C LEU A 75 -2.70 0.58 -9.51
N ALA A 76 -3.05 0.94 -10.75
CA ALA A 76 -4.41 1.30 -11.12
C ALA A 76 -5.37 0.14 -10.86
N PHE A 77 -5.06 -1.07 -11.31
CA PHE A 77 -5.90 -2.25 -11.06
C PHE A 77 -6.00 -2.57 -9.56
N ALA A 78 -4.89 -2.47 -8.81
CA ALA A 78 -4.92 -2.64 -7.36
C ALA A 78 -5.92 -1.67 -6.70
N TYR A 79 -5.81 -0.39 -7.03
CA TYR A 79 -6.69 0.65 -6.46
C TYR A 79 -8.13 0.55 -6.94
N ILE A 80 -8.36 0.22 -8.21
CA ILE A 80 -9.72 0.02 -8.73
C ILE A 80 -10.42 -1.06 -7.92
N VAL A 81 -9.81 -2.24 -7.84
CA VAL A 81 -10.41 -3.39 -7.13
C VAL A 81 -10.55 -3.10 -5.64
N GLN A 82 -9.55 -2.46 -5.01
CA GLN A 82 -9.60 -2.05 -3.61
C GLN A 82 -10.72 -1.04 -3.33
N THR A 83 -10.85 -0.01 -4.18
CA THR A 83 -11.82 1.07 -3.97
C THR A 83 -13.25 0.57 -4.17
N TYR A 84 -13.48 -0.26 -5.20
CA TYR A 84 -14.78 -0.94 -5.33
C TYR A 84 -15.03 -1.90 -4.16
N GLY A 85 -14.00 -2.60 -3.68
CA GLY A 85 -14.12 -3.39 -2.45
C GLY A 85 -14.56 -2.54 -1.26
N LEU A 86 -13.98 -1.36 -1.08
CA LEU A 86 -14.31 -0.44 0.02
C LEU A 86 -15.75 0.07 -0.02
N VAL A 87 -16.39 0.13 -1.20
CA VAL A 87 -17.81 0.48 -1.29
C VAL A 87 -18.67 -0.48 -0.48
N TYR A 88 -18.34 -1.79 -0.49
CA TYR A 88 -19.14 -2.88 0.08
C TYR A 88 -18.62 -3.41 1.41
N THR A 89 -17.49 -2.87 1.93
CA THR A 89 -16.91 -3.30 3.22
C THR A 89 -16.53 -2.10 4.09
N THR A 90 -16.02 -2.36 5.30
CA THR A 90 -15.57 -1.32 6.22
C THR A 90 -14.11 -0.89 5.92
N PRO A 91 -13.68 0.34 6.28
CA PRO A 91 -12.31 0.78 6.13
C PRO A 91 -11.28 -0.16 6.77
N GLY A 92 -11.52 -0.59 8.02
CA GLY A 92 -10.61 -1.51 8.73
C GLY A 92 -10.50 -2.87 8.05
N LYS A 93 -11.64 -3.46 7.64
CA LYS A 93 -11.66 -4.75 6.94
C LYS A 93 -11.01 -4.65 5.54
N ASN A 94 -11.20 -3.54 4.83
CA ASN A 94 -10.54 -3.28 3.55
C ASN A 94 -9.02 -3.15 3.74
N ALA A 95 -8.55 -2.40 4.72
CA ALA A 95 -7.13 -2.28 5.04
C ALA A 95 -6.48 -3.65 5.37
N PHE A 96 -7.16 -4.46 6.18
CA PHE A 96 -6.72 -5.81 6.52
C PHE A 96 -6.61 -6.73 5.30
N LEU A 97 -7.68 -6.83 4.53
CA LEU A 97 -7.73 -7.75 3.39
C LEU A 97 -6.77 -7.31 2.28
N THR A 98 -6.54 -6.01 2.10
CA THR A 98 -5.50 -5.49 1.21
C THR A 98 -4.12 -6.03 1.60
N ALA A 99 -3.80 -6.03 2.89
CA ALA A 99 -2.48 -6.41 3.39
C ALA A 99 -2.16 -7.92 3.23
N THR A 100 -3.09 -8.73 2.69
CA THR A 100 -2.82 -10.12 2.27
C THR A 100 -1.69 -10.22 1.24
N TYR A 101 -1.33 -9.11 0.56
CA TYR A 101 -0.13 -9.06 -0.28
C TYR A 101 1.13 -9.49 0.46
N CYS A 102 1.22 -9.32 1.78
CA CYS A 102 2.41 -9.70 2.55
C CYS A 102 2.72 -11.20 2.46
N ILE A 103 1.69 -12.06 2.35
CA ILE A 103 1.86 -13.50 2.12
C ILE A 103 2.20 -13.78 0.66
N LEU A 104 1.55 -13.07 -0.27
CA LEU A 104 1.73 -13.32 -1.69
C LEU A 104 3.12 -12.91 -2.19
N VAL A 105 3.67 -11.79 -1.69
CA VAL A 105 4.94 -11.23 -2.18
C VAL A 105 6.12 -12.19 -2.10
N PRO A 106 6.40 -12.92 -1.02
CA PRO A 106 7.51 -13.87 -0.98
C PRO A 106 7.44 -14.93 -2.10
N PHE A 107 6.24 -15.47 -2.35
CA PHE A 107 6.03 -16.52 -3.34
C PHE A 107 6.01 -15.97 -4.77
N LEU A 108 5.35 -14.83 -5.01
CA LEU A 108 5.38 -14.13 -6.28
C LEU A 108 6.80 -13.70 -6.65
N TYR A 109 7.56 -13.22 -5.67
CA TYR A 109 8.96 -12.83 -5.90
C TYR A 109 9.82 -14.04 -6.27
N TRP A 110 9.60 -15.18 -5.64
CA TRP A 110 10.24 -16.42 -6.05
C TRP A 110 9.89 -16.82 -7.49
N ALA A 111 8.62 -16.80 -7.85
CA ALA A 111 8.16 -17.14 -9.20
C ALA A 111 8.74 -16.20 -10.27
N ILE A 112 8.84 -14.89 -9.98
CA ILE A 112 9.26 -13.86 -10.95
C ILE A 112 10.79 -13.71 -11.00
N ALA A 113 11.47 -13.81 -9.86
CA ALA A 113 12.90 -13.51 -9.72
C ALA A 113 13.77 -14.75 -9.50
N GLY A 114 13.17 -15.95 -9.36
CA GLY A 114 13.88 -17.18 -9.06
C GLY A 114 14.52 -17.26 -7.67
N LYS A 115 14.34 -16.25 -6.84
CA LYS A 115 14.93 -16.18 -5.49
C LYS A 115 13.99 -16.79 -4.48
N LYS A 116 14.37 -17.95 -3.92
CA LYS A 116 13.59 -18.63 -2.86
C LYS A 116 13.35 -17.68 -1.68
N PRO A 117 12.14 -17.67 -1.12
CA PRO A 117 11.84 -16.86 0.06
C PRO A 117 12.68 -17.31 1.25
N ASP A 118 13.14 -16.34 2.02
CA ASP A 118 13.76 -16.59 3.32
C ASP A 118 12.70 -17.12 4.29
N LYS A 119 13.03 -18.16 5.04
CA LYS A 119 12.11 -18.81 5.99
C LYS A 119 11.51 -17.82 7.02
N PHE A 120 12.30 -16.86 7.46
CA PHE A 120 11.83 -15.85 8.43
C PHE A 120 10.82 -14.90 7.80
N ASN A 121 11.00 -14.52 6.53
CA ASN A 121 10.01 -13.71 5.81
C ASN A 121 8.70 -14.48 5.59
N VAL A 122 8.76 -15.79 5.32
CA VAL A 122 7.56 -16.63 5.19
C VAL A 122 6.83 -16.75 6.54
N ILE A 123 7.56 -17.06 7.61
CA ILE A 123 6.98 -17.13 8.97
C ILE A 123 6.35 -15.78 9.34
N ALA A 124 7.09 -14.70 9.13
CA ALA A 124 6.60 -13.34 9.41
C ALA A 124 5.31 -13.03 8.65
N ALA A 125 5.23 -13.40 7.37
CA ALA A 125 4.04 -13.19 6.55
C ALA A 125 2.82 -13.93 7.12
N PHE A 126 2.97 -15.19 7.53
CA PHE A 126 1.88 -15.95 8.17
C PHE A 126 1.48 -15.39 9.54
N VAL A 127 2.45 -15.06 10.40
CA VAL A 127 2.18 -14.45 11.71
C VAL A 127 1.47 -13.09 11.52
N CYS A 128 1.91 -12.31 10.54
CA CYS A 128 1.29 -11.03 10.19
C CYS A 128 -0.17 -11.22 9.77
N LEU A 129 -0.47 -12.22 8.91
CA LEU A 129 -1.85 -12.52 8.51
C LEU A 129 -2.72 -12.88 9.70
N VAL A 130 -2.24 -13.74 10.59
CA VAL A 130 -2.97 -14.12 11.81
C VAL A 130 -3.22 -12.89 12.67
N GLY A 131 -2.19 -12.06 12.90
CA GLY A 131 -2.31 -10.82 13.65
C GLY A 131 -3.34 -9.85 13.04
N MET A 132 -3.29 -9.67 11.73
CA MET A 132 -4.28 -8.86 11.02
C MET A 132 -5.70 -9.44 11.15
N GLY A 133 -5.85 -10.78 11.14
CA GLY A 133 -7.13 -11.44 11.41
C GLY A 133 -7.71 -11.04 12.76
N PHE A 134 -6.89 -11.02 13.82
CA PHE A 134 -7.34 -10.55 15.14
C PHE A 134 -7.75 -9.07 15.16
N VAL A 135 -7.07 -8.23 14.37
CA VAL A 135 -7.39 -6.78 14.30
C VAL A 135 -8.71 -6.51 13.59
N CYS A 136 -8.98 -7.21 12.51
CA CYS A 136 -9.99 -6.77 11.53
C CYS A 136 -11.19 -7.72 11.39
N LEU A 137 -11.09 -8.97 11.87
CA LEU A 137 -12.20 -9.90 11.82
C LEU A 137 -13.07 -9.75 13.07
N ASN A 138 -14.29 -9.28 12.87
CA ASN A 138 -15.35 -9.37 13.88
C ASN A 138 -15.75 -10.84 14.08
N SER A 139 -16.54 -11.11 15.12
CA SER A 139 -17.10 -12.45 15.43
C SER A 139 -17.94 -13.05 14.28
N ASP A 140 -18.40 -12.22 13.35
CA ASP A 140 -19.05 -12.63 12.11
C ASP A 140 -18.00 -12.75 10.99
N LEU A 141 -17.58 -13.98 10.72
CA LEU A 141 -16.64 -14.34 9.65
C LEU A 141 -17.27 -14.32 8.24
N SER A 142 -18.40 -13.64 8.04
CA SER A 142 -19.05 -13.55 6.75
C SER A 142 -18.14 -12.82 5.74
N ILE A 143 -17.97 -13.41 4.56
CA ILE A 143 -17.24 -12.84 3.43
C ILE A 143 -18.24 -12.29 2.42
N ASN A 144 -18.18 -11.00 2.14
CA ASN A 144 -19.01 -10.35 1.13
C ASN A 144 -18.22 -10.07 -0.16
N VAL A 145 -18.91 -9.57 -1.19
CA VAL A 145 -18.28 -9.23 -2.49
C VAL A 145 -17.16 -8.20 -2.35
N GLY A 146 -17.31 -7.23 -1.45
CA GLY A 146 -16.28 -6.23 -1.17
C GLY A 146 -15.00 -6.84 -0.60
N ASP A 147 -15.17 -7.84 0.28
CA ASP A 147 -14.05 -8.58 0.86
C ASP A 147 -13.29 -9.37 -0.21
N MET A 148 -14.02 -10.05 -1.11
CA MET A 148 -13.41 -10.80 -2.22
C MET A 148 -12.63 -9.88 -3.16
N LEU A 149 -13.22 -8.74 -3.54
CA LEU A 149 -12.54 -7.73 -4.35
C LEU A 149 -11.27 -7.24 -3.64
N THR A 150 -11.35 -6.96 -2.35
CA THR A 150 -10.21 -6.49 -1.56
C THR A 150 -9.10 -7.55 -1.46
N ILE A 151 -9.42 -8.83 -1.31
CA ILE A 151 -8.42 -9.90 -1.36
C ILE A 151 -7.75 -9.94 -2.74
N CYS A 152 -8.52 -9.82 -3.82
CA CYS A 152 -7.97 -9.77 -5.19
C CYS A 152 -7.03 -8.59 -5.40
N CYS A 153 -7.28 -7.42 -4.76
CA CYS A 153 -6.35 -6.29 -4.88
C CYS A 153 -4.97 -6.60 -4.30
N GLY A 154 -4.89 -7.46 -3.29
CA GLY A 154 -3.62 -7.92 -2.70
C GLY A 154 -2.67 -8.55 -3.73
N LEU A 155 -3.19 -9.26 -4.73
CA LEU A 155 -2.38 -9.80 -5.82
C LEU A 155 -1.74 -8.68 -6.65
N PHE A 156 -2.52 -7.67 -7.05
CA PHE A 156 -2.01 -6.55 -7.85
C PHE A 156 -1.03 -5.69 -7.05
N TYR A 157 -1.28 -5.42 -5.76
CA TYR A 157 -0.33 -4.75 -4.89
C TYR A 157 0.96 -5.56 -4.70
N GLY A 158 0.87 -6.87 -4.51
CA GLY A 158 2.02 -7.76 -4.43
C GLY A 158 2.90 -7.69 -5.67
N LEU A 159 2.29 -7.77 -6.86
CA LEU A 159 2.99 -7.60 -8.14
C LEU A 159 3.59 -6.19 -8.27
N HIS A 160 2.84 -5.15 -7.90
CA HIS A 160 3.33 -3.76 -7.92
C HIS A 160 4.56 -3.59 -7.02
N ILE A 161 4.55 -4.13 -5.79
CA ILE A 161 5.68 -4.09 -4.86
C ILE A 161 6.94 -4.72 -5.50
N ILE A 162 6.80 -5.89 -6.13
CA ILE A 162 7.91 -6.61 -6.74
C ILE A 162 8.46 -5.84 -7.96
N ILE A 163 7.57 -5.37 -8.84
CA ILE A 163 7.98 -4.63 -10.04
C ILE A 163 8.60 -3.29 -9.68
N THR A 164 8.06 -2.58 -8.68
CA THR A 164 8.63 -1.33 -8.18
C THR A 164 10.06 -1.54 -7.68
N ALA A 165 10.30 -2.52 -6.82
CA ALA A 165 11.63 -2.79 -6.27
C ALA A 165 12.65 -3.11 -7.38
N ARG A 166 12.27 -3.93 -8.38
CA ARG A 166 13.13 -4.27 -9.53
C ARG A 166 13.38 -3.08 -10.46
N THR A 167 12.37 -2.23 -10.62
CA THR A 167 12.46 -1.12 -11.56
C THR A 167 13.26 0.04 -10.99
N VAL A 168 13.17 0.29 -9.67
CA VAL A 168 13.79 1.46 -9.01
C VAL A 168 15.26 1.24 -8.67
N GLU A 169 15.78 0.02 -8.72
CA GLU A 169 17.14 -0.33 -8.25
C GLU A 169 18.23 0.63 -8.75
N ASN A 170 18.25 0.93 -10.06
CA ASN A 170 19.22 1.81 -10.70
C ASN A 170 18.59 3.07 -11.32
N ARG A 171 17.39 3.46 -10.88
CA ARG A 171 16.63 4.57 -11.45
C ARG A 171 16.25 5.61 -10.41
N ASP A 172 15.89 6.81 -10.90
CA ASP A 172 15.41 7.90 -10.07
C ASP A 172 13.95 7.60 -9.62
N PRO A 173 13.69 7.49 -8.30
CA PRO A 173 12.35 7.21 -7.78
C PRO A 173 11.31 8.24 -8.21
N LEU A 174 11.69 9.52 -8.32
CA LEU A 174 10.77 10.60 -8.65
C LEU A 174 10.21 10.46 -10.08
N LEU A 175 11.07 10.14 -11.05
CA LEU A 175 10.64 9.91 -12.44
C LEU A 175 9.74 8.68 -12.57
N LEU A 176 10.06 7.60 -11.85
CA LEU A 176 9.22 6.39 -11.86
C LEU A 176 7.87 6.65 -11.21
N THR A 177 7.83 7.39 -10.10
CA THR A 177 6.59 7.75 -9.41
C THR A 177 5.71 8.64 -10.30
N MET A 178 6.29 9.59 -11.02
CA MET A 178 5.57 10.40 -12.00
C MET A 178 4.96 9.53 -13.10
N LEU A 179 5.73 8.63 -13.71
CA LEU A 179 5.28 7.78 -14.80
C LEU A 179 4.19 6.79 -14.36
N GLN A 180 4.31 6.19 -13.17
CA GLN A 180 3.27 5.29 -12.66
C GLN A 180 1.96 6.02 -12.44
N PHE A 181 1.99 7.26 -11.93
CA PHE A 181 0.76 8.03 -11.74
C PHE A 181 0.16 8.47 -13.06
N ALA A 182 0.97 8.88 -14.04
CA ALA A 182 0.47 9.23 -15.37
C ALA A 182 -0.23 8.03 -16.04
N ALA A 183 0.38 6.83 -15.98
CA ALA A 183 -0.23 5.62 -16.50
C ALA A 183 -1.49 5.21 -15.72
N GLY A 184 -1.45 5.28 -14.38
CA GLY A 184 -2.62 5.01 -13.53
C GLY A 184 -3.77 5.98 -13.79
N ALA A 185 -3.48 7.26 -13.96
CA ALA A 185 -4.46 8.29 -14.29
C ALA A 185 -5.16 8.01 -15.63
N LEU A 186 -4.41 7.61 -16.66
CA LEU A 186 -4.97 7.27 -17.97
C LEU A 186 -5.90 6.06 -17.87
N VAL A 187 -5.51 5.01 -17.14
CA VAL A 187 -6.35 3.82 -16.94
C VAL A 187 -7.63 4.18 -16.19
N CYS A 188 -7.52 4.91 -15.08
CA CYS A 188 -8.70 5.28 -14.28
C CYS A 188 -9.60 6.28 -15.01
N LEU A 189 -9.04 7.25 -15.72
CA LEU A 189 -9.81 8.21 -16.49
C LEU A 189 -10.56 7.55 -17.65
N ALA A 190 -9.90 6.64 -18.38
CA ALA A 190 -10.55 5.87 -19.44
C ALA A 190 -11.70 5.01 -18.89
N GLY A 191 -11.45 4.32 -17.75
CA GLY A 191 -12.49 3.56 -17.08
C GLY A 191 -13.64 4.44 -16.59
N ALA A 192 -13.36 5.58 -15.97
CA ALA A 192 -14.37 6.52 -15.48
C ALA A 192 -15.24 7.05 -16.62
N ALA A 193 -14.63 7.43 -17.73
CA ALA A 193 -15.35 7.97 -18.90
C ALA A 193 -16.25 6.91 -19.58
N LEU A 194 -15.89 5.62 -19.49
CA LEU A 194 -16.63 4.53 -20.12
C LEU A 194 -17.73 3.94 -19.21
N PHE A 195 -17.52 3.91 -17.90
CA PHE A 195 -18.35 3.09 -16.99
C PHE A 195 -19.05 3.91 -15.89
N GLU A 196 -18.66 5.17 -15.66
CA GLU A 196 -19.22 5.96 -14.56
C GLU A 196 -19.76 7.31 -15.05
N PRO A 197 -20.87 7.81 -14.45
CA PRO A 197 -21.36 9.14 -14.77
C PRO A 197 -20.36 10.21 -14.29
N VAL A 198 -20.23 11.29 -15.08
CA VAL A 198 -19.42 12.44 -14.69
C VAL A 198 -20.00 13.06 -13.41
N PRO A 199 -19.23 13.26 -12.35
CA PRO A 199 -19.72 13.84 -11.11
C PRO A 199 -20.14 15.29 -11.34
N LYS A 200 -21.40 15.62 -11.01
CA LYS A 200 -21.96 16.96 -11.27
C LYS A 200 -21.86 17.91 -10.09
N ASN A 201 -21.95 17.40 -8.87
CA ASN A 201 -22.00 18.20 -7.64
C ASN A 201 -21.18 17.55 -6.54
N ILE A 202 -19.87 17.78 -6.52
CA ILE A 202 -19.02 17.39 -5.40
C ILE A 202 -19.11 18.47 -4.32
N PRO A 203 -19.56 18.18 -3.09
CA PRO A 203 -19.66 19.16 -2.02
C PRO A 203 -18.30 19.84 -1.76
N PRO A 204 -18.28 21.16 -1.49
CA PRO A 204 -17.01 21.87 -1.22
C PRO A 204 -16.18 21.23 -0.10
N GLY A 205 -16.83 20.68 0.94
CA GLY A 205 -16.15 19.99 2.04
C GLY A 205 -15.42 18.71 1.65
N SER A 206 -15.86 18.02 0.59
CA SER A 206 -15.21 16.79 0.10
C SER A 206 -13.87 17.06 -0.58
N TRP A 207 -13.65 18.27 -1.12
CA TRP A 207 -12.43 18.61 -1.83
C TRP A 207 -11.19 18.61 -0.94
N ALA A 208 -11.31 18.97 0.34
CA ALA A 208 -10.19 18.90 1.29
C ALA A 208 -9.71 17.45 1.46
N GLY A 209 -10.63 16.50 1.63
CA GLY A 209 -10.34 15.07 1.69
C GLY A 209 -9.71 14.55 0.38
N ILE A 210 -10.30 14.91 -0.77
CA ILE A 210 -9.77 14.52 -2.09
C ILE A 210 -8.36 15.08 -2.30
N ALA A 211 -8.10 16.34 -1.92
CA ALA A 211 -6.77 16.96 -1.99
C ALA A 211 -5.76 16.22 -1.09
N TYR A 212 -6.13 15.90 0.14
CA TYR A 212 -5.31 15.10 1.05
C TYR A 212 -5.00 13.72 0.45
N LEU A 213 -6.00 13.02 -0.06
CA LEU A 213 -5.82 11.73 -0.74
C LEU A 213 -4.89 11.85 -1.94
N THR A 214 -5.00 12.94 -2.73
CA THR A 214 -4.23 13.16 -3.94
C THR A 214 -2.76 13.47 -3.62
N PHE A 215 -2.51 14.48 -2.78
CA PHE A 215 -1.16 15.02 -2.61
C PHE A 215 -0.38 14.30 -1.53
N VAL A 216 -1.03 13.95 -0.43
CA VAL A 216 -0.37 13.31 0.70
C VAL A 216 -0.42 11.79 0.56
N CYS A 217 -1.62 11.19 0.51
CA CYS A 217 -1.74 9.73 0.49
C CYS A 217 -1.33 9.10 -0.85
N THR A 218 -1.45 9.81 -1.96
CA THR A 218 -0.98 9.32 -3.27
C THR A 218 0.40 9.88 -3.58
N GLY A 219 0.54 11.18 -3.79
CA GLY A 219 1.79 11.79 -4.23
C GLY A 219 2.97 11.50 -3.32
N LEU A 220 2.92 11.98 -2.09
CA LEU A 220 4.02 11.84 -1.13
C LEU A 220 4.24 10.38 -0.73
N CYS A 221 3.18 9.63 -0.40
CA CYS A 221 3.32 8.27 0.11
C CYS A 221 3.93 7.31 -0.92
N PHE A 222 3.49 7.31 -2.17
CA PHE A 222 4.10 6.45 -3.19
C PHE A 222 5.52 6.87 -3.57
N PHE A 223 5.84 8.15 -3.47
CA PHE A 223 7.23 8.59 -3.60
C PHE A 223 8.10 8.06 -2.47
N LEU A 224 7.64 8.16 -1.22
CA LEU A 224 8.31 7.56 -0.06
C LEU A 224 8.39 6.03 -0.18
N GLN A 225 7.32 5.36 -0.60
CA GLN A 225 7.32 3.93 -0.85
C GLN A 225 8.35 3.54 -1.92
N THR A 226 8.42 4.27 -3.02
CA THR A 226 9.39 3.99 -4.10
C THR A 226 10.83 4.17 -3.61
N ILE A 227 11.11 5.20 -2.80
CA ILE A 227 12.40 5.36 -2.12
C ILE A 227 12.65 4.18 -1.17
N GLY A 228 11.66 3.84 -0.37
CA GLY A 228 11.74 2.75 0.59
C GLY A 228 12.08 1.41 -0.07
N GLN A 229 11.39 1.08 -1.13
CA GLN A 229 11.60 -0.15 -1.90
C GLN A 229 12.92 -0.18 -2.70
N LYS A 230 13.52 0.97 -2.95
CA LYS A 230 14.89 1.03 -3.51
C LYS A 230 15.94 0.43 -2.57
N TYR A 231 15.70 0.51 -1.27
CA TYR A 231 16.67 0.12 -0.24
C TYR A 231 16.20 -1.03 0.67
N THR A 232 15.01 -1.56 0.42
CA THR A 232 14.39 -2.63 1.22
C THR A 232 13.94 -3.76 0.29
N PRO A 233 14.31 -5.02 0.56
CA PRO A 233 13.85 -6.17 -0.22
C PRO A 233 12.30 -6.26 -0.27
N PRO A 234 11.72 -6.75 -1.39
CA PRO A 234 10.25 -6.78 -1.57
C PRO A 234 9.48 -7.45 -0.43
N SER A 235 9.95 -8.60 0.05
CA SER A 235 9.28 -9.33 1.14
C SER A 235 9.29 -8.57 2.47
N GLN A 236 10.42 -7.92 2.81
CA GLN A 236 10.50 -7.06 3.99
C GLN A 236 9.63 -5.80 3.83
N ALA A 237 9.68 -5.17 2.66
CA ALA A 237 8.84 -4.01 2.37
C ALA A 237 7.34 -4.35 2.50
N ALA A 238 6.92 -5.52 2.00
CA ALA A 238 5.54 -5.98 2.12
C ALA A 238 5.11 -6.12 3.60
N VAL A 239 5.96 -6.72 4.45
CA VAL A 239 5.66 -6.86 5.88
C VAL A 239 5.61 -5.49 6.58
N ILE A 240 6.53 -4.57 6.29
CA ILE A 240 6.49 -3.22 6.88
C ILE A 240 5.21 -2.47 6.45
N LEU A 241 4.84 -2.59 5.17
CA LEU A 241 3.67 -1.91 4.64
C LEU A 241 2.35 -2.37 5.30
N THR A 242 2.29 -3.58 5.88
CA THR A 242 1.10 -4.02 6.63
C THR A 242 0.79 -3.19 7.88
N LEU A 243 1.75 -2.38 8.37
CA LEU A 243 1.48 -1.42 9.44
C LEU A 243 0.36 -0.42 9.10
N GLU A 244 0.02 -0.27 7.82
CA GLU A 244 -1.12 0.56 7.43
C GLU A 244 -2.43 0.10 8.09
N SER A 245 -2.65 -1.21 8.24
CA SER A 245 -3.83 -1.75 8.93
C SER A 245 -3.79 -1.49 10.44
N VAL A 246 -2.60 -1.54 11.05
CA VAL A 246 -2.43 -1.18 12.48
C VAL A 246 -2.77 0.29 12.70
N PHE A 247 -2.18 1.17 11.89
CA PHE A 247 -2.43 2.61 12.00
C PHE A 247 -3.88 2.96 11.62
N GLY A 248 -4.45 2.28 10.60
CA GLY A 248 -5.85 2.47 10.20
C GLY A 248 -6.80 2.14 11.35
N THR A 249 -6.66 0.97 11.97
CA THR A 249 -7.48 0.59 13.13
C THR A 249 -7.23 1.50 14.33
N ALA A 250 -5.98 1.89 14.61
CA ALA A 250 -5.68 2.81 15.71
C ALA A 250 -6.36 4.17 15.50
N ILE A 251 -6.38 4.69 14.27
CA ILE A 251 -7.06 5.93 13.92
C ILE A 251 -8.58 5.76 14.07
N SER A 252 -9.16 4.66 13.61
CA SER A 252 -10.61 4.38 13.78
C SER A 252 -11.01 4.30 15.25
N VAL A 253 -10.17 3.71 16.12
CA VAL A 253 -10.39 3.71 17.58
C VAL A 253 -10.35 5.12 18.17
N VAL A 254 -9.36 5.93 17.77
CA VAL A 254 -9.24 7.33 18.27
C VAL A 254 -10.41 8.19 17.82
N LEU A 255 -10.94 7.94 16.61
CA LEU A 255 -12.13 8.64 16.09
C LEU A 255 -13.45 8.13 16.68
N GLY A 256 -13.40 7.08 17.50
CA GLY A 256 -14.59 6.50 18.14
C GLY A 256 -15.45 5.62 17.21
N GLU A 257 -14.93 5.27 16.03
CA GLU A 257 -15.59 4.37 15.08
C GLU A 257 -15.45 2.91 15.49
N GLU A 258 -14.38 2.57 16.24
CA GLU A 258 -14.11 1.22 16.74
C GLU A 258 -13.70 1.26 18.22
N THR A 259 -13.97 0.17 18.95
CA THR A 259 -13.56 0.01 20.36
C THR A 259 -12.28 -0.83 20.46
N LEU A 260 -11.34 -0.40 21.29
CA LEU A 260 -10.12 -1.18 21.54
C LEU A 260 -10.45 -2.46 22.31
N THR A 261 -10.39 -3.58 21.62
CA THR A 261 -10.66 -4.92 22.19
C THR A 261 -9.35 -5.67 22.48
N PHE A 262 -9.43 -6.73 23.30
CA PHE A 262 -8.30 -7.63 23.53
C PHE A 262 -7.77 -8.23 22.22
N ASN A 263 -8.64 -8.57 21.27
CA ASN A 263 -8.27 -9.12 19.97
C ASN A 263 -7.43 -8.12 19.16
N ILE A 264 -7.81 -6.84 19.15
CA ILE A 264 -7.07 -5.78 18.46
C ILE A 264 -5.65 -5.66 19.06
N VAL A 265 -5.53 -5.62 20.39
CA VAL A 265 -4.22 -5.56 21.07
C VAL A 265 -3.35 -6.78 20.74
N LEU A 266 -3.95 -7.99 20.81
CA LEU A 266 -3.24 -9.23 20.46
C LEU A 266 -2.77 -9.20 19.00
N GLY A 267 -3.63 -8.75 18.07
CA GLY A 267 -3.29 -8.60 16.67
C GLY A 267 -2.12 -7.64 16.44
N PHE A 268 -2.12 -6.48 17.11
CA PHE A 268 -1.00 -5.54 17.06
C PHE A 268 0.31 -6.16 17.54
N CYS A 269 0.30 -6.91 18.64
CA CYS A 269 1.46 -7.62 19.14
C CYS A 269 2.01 -8.64 18.13
N LEU A 270 1.12 -9.41 17.48
CA LEU A 270 1.50 -10.38 16.45
C LEU A 270 2.10 -9.71 15.21
N ILE A 271 1.51 -8.62 14.73
CA ILE A 271 2.03 -7.86 13.58
C ILE A 271 3.40 -7.28 13.91
N PHE A 272 3.56 -6.69 15.10
CA PHE A 272 4.85 -6.16 15.55
C PHE A 272 5.91 -7.26 15.63
N PHE A 273 5.58 -8.43 16.19
CA PHE A 273 6.47 -9.58 16.22
C PHE A 273 6.83 -10.08 14.82
N ALA A 274 5.87 -10.09 13.89
CA ALA A 274 6.12 -10.45 12.49
C ALA A 274 7.13 -9.50 11.84
N ILE A 275 6.99 -8.19 12.04
CA ILE A 275 7.92 -7.20 11.53
C ILE A 275 9.32 -7.41 12.11
N LEU A 276 9.44 -7.60 13.43
CA LEU A 276 10.71 -7.91 14.06
C LEU A 276 11.33 -9.18 13.48
N THR A 277 10.55 -10.24 13.27
CA THR A 277 11.01 -11.51 12.70
C THR A 277 11.54 -11.32 11.28
N SER A 278 10.82 -10.58 10.44
CA SER A 278 11.23 -10.29 9.06
C SER A 278 12.50 -9.43 8.98
N GLU A 279 12.63 -8.45 9.86
CA GLU A 279 13.74 -7.49 9.85
C GLU A 279 15.01 -8.04 10.49
N THR A 280 14.90 -8.71 11.63
CA THR A 280 16.06 -9.15 12.44
C THR A 280 16.43 -10.60 12.21
N LYS A 281 15.59 -11.38 11.54
CA LYS A 281 15.72 -12.85 11.39
C LYS A 281 15.94 -13.53 12.73
N LEU A 282 15.47 -12.92 13.79
CA LEU A 282 15.65 -13.36 15.19
C LEU A 282 17.13 -13.51 15.62
N GLU A 283 18.06 -12.81 14.96
CA GLU A 283 19.49 -12.86 15.31
C GLU A 283 19.76 -12.44 16.75
N PHE A 284 18.91 -11.54 17.30
CA PHE A 284 19.03 -11.14 18.71
C PHE A 284 18.83 -12.29 19.68
N LEU A 285 17.95 -13.26 19.38
CA LEU A 285 17.77 -14.46 20.23
C LEU A 285 19.01 -15.37 20.19
N HIS A 286 19.63 -15.50 19.03
CA HIS A 286 20.87 -16.27 18.89
C HIS A 286 22.05 -15.64 19.64
N ASN A 287 22.12 -14.32 19.67
CA ASN A 287 23.17 -13.58 20.40
C ASN A 287 22.96 -13.61 21.94
N ILE A 288 21.70 -13.66 22.42
CA ILE A 288 21.42 -13.83 23.85
C ILE A 288 21.83 -15.23 24.31
N GLY A 289 21.58 -16.27 23.49
CA GLY A 289 22.01 -17.64 23.80
C GLY A 289 23.53 -17.80 23.88
N LYS A 290 24.29 -17.08 23.02
CA LYS A 290 25.76 -17.09 23.05
C LYS A 290 26.40 -16.34 24.21
N LYS A 291 25.71 -15.37 24.82
CA LYS A 291 26.21 -14.69 26.06
C LYS A 291 25.93 -15.42 27.34
N ARG A 292 25.14 -16.51 27.32
CA ARG A 292 24.81 -17.34 28.50
C ARG A 292 25.65 -18.63 28.62
N ASN A 293 26.42 -18.97 27.59
CA ASN A 293 27.42 -20.03 27.58
C ASN A 293 28.84 -19.43 27.54
#